data_cb4441edec3f7a7b6b442983a8edf06b
#
_entry.id   cb4441edec3f7a7b6b442983a8edf06b
#
_cell.length_a   1.000
_cell.length_b   1.000
_cell.length_c   1.000
_cell.angle_alpha   90.00
_cell.angle_beta   90.00
_cell.angle_gamma   90.00
#
_symmetry.space_group_name_H-M   'P 1'
#
loop_
_entity.id
_entity.type
_entity.pdbx_description
1 polymer ?
#
loop_
_entity_poly.entity_id
_entity_poly.type
_entity_poly.pdbx_seq_one_letter_code
_entity_poly.pdbx_strand_id
1 'polypeptide(L)'
;MLDLPPVLATENVVFVTGAFRRTLTVNSLETFVETGVPDGLLADLLRFTGSQPKSIQGLLKTEVPLPVTLTSRLLNTRIGEAILERASAIVYPLRAPDAGSVAMRSALVLGVYDNGGKLTPISFLKAYPAEEMAVNIPQLLAIIQKAASISDLVRFFSDAPLDGLR
;
A
#
# COMPACT_ATOMS: atom_id res chain seq x y z
N MET A 1 -10.47 -23.09 -25.44
CA MET A 1 -10.78 -22.29 -24.27
C MET A 1 -9.47 -21.83 -23.64
N LEU A 2 -9.20 -20.57 -23.74
CA LEU A 2 -8.00 -20.00 -23.13
C LEU A 2 -8.29 -19.81 -21.63
N ASP A 3 -7.69 -20.67 -20.80
CA ASP A 3 -7.62 -20.43 -19.39
C ASP A 3 -6.72 -19.21 -19.19
N LEU A 4 -7.34 -18.04 -19.04
CA LEU A 4 -6.62 -16.86 -18.59
C LEU A 4 -6.15 -17.14 -17.16
N PRO A 5 -4.85 -16.99 -16.89
CA PRO A 5 -4.38 -17.12 -15.51
C PRO A 5 -5.16 -16.13 -14.64
N PRO A 6 -5.56 -16.52 -13.42
CA PRO A 6 -6.22 -15.59 -12.52
C PRO A 6 -5.37 -14.34 -12.37
N VAL A 7 -6.01 -13.17 -12.41
CA VAL A 7 -5.33 -11.91 -12.12
C VAL A 7 -4.69 -12.06 -10.73
N LEU A 8 -3.36 -12.02 -10.69
CA LEU A 8 -2.61 -12.21 -9.46
C LEU A 8 -2.85 -11.02 -8.52
N ALA A 9 -3.74 -11.21 -7.55
CA ALA A 9 -3.82 -10.34 -6.40
C ALA A 9 -2.62 -10.62 -5.49
N THR A 10 -2.21 -9.65 -4.70
CA THR A 10 -1.14 -9.87 -3.71
C THR A 10 -1.60 -10.87 -2.66
N GLU A 11 -0.87 -11.94 -2.52
CA GLU A 11 -1.08 -12.95 -1.48
C GLU A 11 -0.20 -12.70 -0.27
N ASN A 12 1.00 -12.16 -0.50
CA ASN A 12 2.02 -11.98 0.52
C ASN A 12 2.57 -10.55 0.50
N VAL A 13 2.65 -9.97 1.69
CA VAL A 13 3.35 -8.72 1.94
C VAL A 13 4.70 -9.06 2.55
N VAL A 14 5.79 -8.69 1.88
CA VAL A 14 7.15 -8.98 2.30
C VAL A 14 7.78 -7.72 2.86
N PHE A 15 7.99 -7.69 4.16
CA PHE A 15 8.69 -6.59 4.83
C PHE A 15 10.20 -6.75 4.63
N VAL A 16 10.83 -5.74 4.04
CA VAL A 16 12.26 -5.74 3.74
C VAL A 16 12.97 -4.74 4.63
N THR A 17 13.98 -5.21 5.36
CA THR A 17 14.85 -4.39 6.19
C THR A 17 16.30 -4.80 5.91
N GLY A 18 16.98 -4.09 5.01
CA GLY A 18 18.31 -4.49 4.55
C GLY A 18 18.29 -5.89 3.93
N ALA A 19 19.06 -6.82 4.50
CA ALA A 19 19.12 -8.21 4.07
C ALA A 19 18.01 -9.09 4.66
N PHE A 20 17.26 -8.57 5.63
CA PHE A 20 16.21 -9.34 6.30
C PHE A 20 14.86 -9.16 5.63
N ARG A 21 14.15 -10.27 5.49
CA ARG A 21 12.79 -10.31 4.93
C ARG A 21 11.87 -11.08 5.87
N ARG A 22 10.65 -10.55 6.02
CA ARG A 22 9.58 -11.21 6.77
C ARG A 22 8.31 -11.14 5.94
N THR A 23 7.64 -12.25 5.80
CA THR A 23 6.43 -12.37 4.97
C THR A 23 5.19 -12.49 5.84
N LEU A 24 4.19 -11.67 5.54
CA LEU A 24 2.88 -11.68 6.15
C LEU A 24 1.84 -11.91 5.04
N THR A 25 0.92 -12.85 5.25
CA THR A 25 -0.13 -13.10 4.26
C THR A 25 -1.22 -12.04 4.31
N VAL A 26 -1.78 -11.71 3.18
CA VAL A 26 -2.95 -10.80 3.10
C VAL A 26 -4.13 -11.41 3.86
N ASN A 27 -4.28 -12.73 3.81
CA ASN A 27 -5.32 -13.44 4.56
C ASN A 27 -5.22 -13.22 6.07
N SER A 28 -4.00 -13.20 6.63
CA SER A 28 -3.79 -12.86 8.05
C SER A 28 -4.23 -11.44 8.38
N LEU A 29 -3.97 -10.49 7.48
CA LEU A 29 -4.43 -9.11 7.63
C LEU A 29 -5.96 -9.01 7.57
N GLU A 30 -6.60 -9.69 6.64
CA GLU A 30 -8.07 -9.73 6.53
C GLU A 30 -8.70 -10.31 7.79
N THR A 31 -8.20 -11.45 8.27
CA THR A 31 -8.67 -12.08 9.50
C THR A 31 -8.52 -11.14 10.69
N PHE A 32 -7.39 -10.45 10.79
CA PHE A 32 -7.17 -9.47 11.84
C PHE A 32 -8.14 -8.27 11.74
N VAL A 33 -8.42 -7.79 10.55
CA VAL A 33 -9.40 -6.71 10.33
C VAL A 33 -10.78 -7.13 10.83
N GLU A 34 -11.17 -8.38 10.58
CA GLU A 34 -12.48 -8.91 10.97
C GLU A 34 -12.57 -9.20 12.48
N THR A 35 -11.55 -9.81 13.04
CA THR A 35 -11.58 -10.32 14.43
C THR A 35 -10.97 -9.37 15.46
N GLY A 36 -10.05 -8.49 15.04
CA GLY A 36 -9.28 -7.64 15.95
C GLY A 36 -8.19 -8.39 16.73
N VAL A 37 -8.03 -9.68 16.48
CA VAL A 37 -7.04 -10.54 17.17
C VAL A 37 -5.86 -10.81 16.24
N PRO A 38 -4.69 -10.22 16.51
CA PRO A 38 -3.50 -10.53 15.73
C PRO A 38 -2.96 -11.91 16.10
N ASP A 39 -2.45 -12.65 15.12
CA ASP A 39 -1.76 -13.90 15.35
C ASP A 39 -0.42 -13.97 14.61
N GLY A 40 0.38 -14.96 14.93
CA GLY A 40 1.65 -15.25 14.28
C GLY A 40 2.58 -14.05 14.17
N LEU A 41 3.10 -13.83 12.96
CA LEU A 41 4.04 -12.75 12.68
C LEU A 41 3.42 -11.35 12.93
N LEU A 42 2.13 -11.18 12.66
CA LEU A 42 1.46 -9.89 12.90
C LEU A 42 1.47 -9.54 14.39
N ALA A 43 1.16 -10.52 15.25
CA ALA A 43 1.22 -10.35 16.70
C ALA A 43 2.64 -9.98 17.16
N ASP A 44 3.66 -10.63 16.60
CA ASP A 44 5.06 -10.36 16.92
C ASP A 44 5.48 -8.95 16.47
N LEU A 45 5.07 -8.53 15.28
CA LEU A 45 5.35 -7.18 14.77
C LEU A 45 4.70 -6.10 15.63
N LEU A 46 3.44 -6.30 16.03
CA LEU A 46 2.74 -5.35 16.89
C LEU A 46 3.40 -5.22 18.27
N ARG A 47 3.84 -6.33 18.85
CA ARG A 47 4.60 -6.33 20.11
C ARG A 47 5.95 -5.63 19.96
N PHE A 48 6.67 -5.93 18.90
CA PHE A 48 7.99 -5.35 18.64
C PHE A 48 7.91 -3.82 18.43
N THR A 49 6.88 -3.34 17.71
CA THR A 49 6.69 -1.91 17.45
C THR A 49 5.99 -1.17 18.59
N GLY A 50 5.49 -1.87 19.59
CA GLY A 50 4.68 -1.28 20.66
C GLY A 50 3.32 -0.76 20.18
N SER A 51 2.87 -1.20 19.02
CA SER A 51 1.61 -0.76 18.42
C SER A 51 0.43 -1.47 19.04
N GLN A 52 -0.63 -0.72 19.32
CA GLN A 52 -1.86 -1.30 19.85
C GLN A 52 -2.67 -1.96 18.73
N PRO A 53 -3.16 -3.21 18.93
CA PRO A 53 -3.95 -3.91 17.91
C PRO A 53 -5.16 -3.11 17.41
N LYS A 54 -5.89 -2.46 18.31
CA LYS A 54 -7.04 -1.63 17.93
C LYS A 54 -6.69 -0.48 17.00
N SER A 55 -5.55 0.16 17.22
CA SER A 55 -5.11 1.27 16.37
C SER A 55 -4.77 0.80 14.98
N ILE A 56 -4.07 -0.32 14.86
CA ILE A 56 -3.71 -0.89 13.55
C ILE A 56 -4.94 -1.44 12.84
N GLN A 57 -5.84 -2.09 13.56
CA GLN A 57 -7.13 -2.53 12.98
C GLN A 57 -7.92 -1.34 12.42
N GLY A 58 -7.99 -0.24 13.17
CA GLY A 58 -8.64 1.00 12.72
C GLY A 58 -8.02 1.56 11.45
N LEU A 59 -6.68 1.58 11.37
CA LEU A 59 -5.97 2.01 10.17
C LEU A 59 -6.29 1.12 8.95
N LEU A 60 -6.31 -0.18 9.14
CA LEU A 60 -6.63 -1.14 8.07
C LEU A 60 -8.09 -1.06 7.61
N LYS A 61 -8.99 -0.57 8.46
CA LYS A 61 -10.41 -0.33 8.14
C LYS A 61 -10.69 1.04 7.56
N THR A 62 -9.69 1.94 7.55
CA THR A 62 -9.90 3.31 7.07
C THR A 62 -10.31 3.30 5.61
N GLU A 63 -11.45 3.92 5.31
CA GLU A 63 -11.96 4.08 3.96
C GLU A 63 -11.71 5.51 3.48
N VAL A 64 -11.05 5.65 2.32
CA VAL A 64 -10.84 6.93 1.67
C VAL A 64 -11.73 7.00 0.44
N PRO A 65 -12.77 7.85 0.42
CA PRO A 65 -13.60 7.99 -0.77
C PRO A 65 -12.82 8.66 -1.89
N LEU A 66 -12.74 7.99 -3.03
CA LEU A 66 -12.01 8.44 -4.21
C LEU A 66 -12.82 8.13 -5.47
N PRO A 67 -13.31 9.13 -6.20
CA PRO A 67 -13.96 8.88 -7.49
C PRO A 67 -12.98 8.21 -8.46
N VAL A 68 -13.36 7.07 -9.04
CA VAL A 68 -12.48 6.27 -9.93
C VAL A 68 -11.93 7.11 -11.08
N THR A 69 -12.81 7.86 -11.74
CA THR A 69 -12.42 8.71 -12.90
C THR A 69 -11.41 9.76 -12.49
N LEU A 70 -11.63 10.42 -11.36
CA LEU A 70 -10.71 11.44 -10.85
C LEU A 70 -9.37 10.83 -10.47
N THR A 71 -9.40 9.70 -9.76
CA THR A 71 -8.19 8.95 -9.36
C THR A 71 -7.36 8.58 -10.58
N SER A 72 -7.98 7.96 -11.59
CA SER A 72 -7.29 7.58 -12.82
C SER A 72 -6.70 8.80 -13.54
N ARG A 73 -7.43 9.88 -13.64
CA ARG A 73 -6.95 11.11 -14.31
C ARG A 73 -5.78 11.75 -13.57
N LEU A 74 -5.85 11.85 -12.25
CA LEU A 74 -4.78 12.42 -11.43
C LEU A 74 -3.51 11.59 -11.51
N LEU A 75 -3.62 10.27 -11.45
CA LEU A 75 -2.46 9.38 -11.50
C LEU A 75 -1.76 9.34 -12.86
N ASN A 76 -2.43 9.82 -13.91
CA ASN A 76 -1.84 9.95 -15.25
C ASN A 76 -1.29 11.36 -15.54
N THR A 77 -1.27 12.24 -14.55
CA THR A 77 -0.57 13.54 -14.65
C THR A 77 0.90 13.38 -14.26
N ARG A 78 1.73 14.36 -14.62
CA ARG A 78 3.14 14.41 -14.19
C ARG A 78 3.29 14.39 -12.66
N ILE A 79 2.39 15.10 -11.97
CA ILE A 79 2.37 15.11 -10.50
C ILE A 79 2.03 13.73 -9.97
N GLY A 80 1.01 13.08 -10.54
CA GLY A 80 0.62 11.73 -10.18
C GLY A 80 1.74 10.73 -10.42
N GLU A 81 2.42 10.81 -11.55
CA GLU A 81 3.58 9.96 -11.85
C GLU A 81 4.71 10.14 -10.83
N ALA A 82 5.04 11.39 -10.49
CA ALA A 82 6.06 11.68 -9.48
C ALA A 82 5.69 11.12 -8.09
N ILE A 83 4.42 11.22 -7.70
CA ILE A 83 3.92 10.62 -6.46
C ILE A 83 4.05 9.11 -6.49
N LEU A 84 3.67 8.47 -7.61
CA LEU A 84 3.78 7.02 -7.78
C LEU A 84 5.23 6.55 -7.72
N GLU A 85 6.16 7.27 -8.33
CA GLU A 85 7.57 6.94 -8.27
C GLU A 85 8.10 7.00 -6.84
N ARG A 86 7.75 8.01 -6.06
CA ARG A 86 8.14 8.10 -4.66
C ARG A 86 7.53 7.00 -3.82
N ALA A 87 6.25 6.71 -4.03
CA ALA A 87 5.56 5.63 -3.32
C ALA A 87 6.14 4.26 -3.69
N SER A 88 6.57 4.07 -4.92
CA SER A 88 7.18 2.82 -5.39
C SER A 88 8.57 2.54 -4.79
N ALA A 89 9.22 3.53 -4.22
CA ALA A 89 10.43 3.30 -3.43
C ALA A 89 10.12 2.59 -2.10
N ILE A 90 8.89 2.69 -1.62
CA ILE A 90 8.44 2.09 -0.37
C ILE A 90 7.76 0.75 -0.64
N VAL A 91 6.87 0.72 -1.64
CA VAL A 91 6.05 -0.44 -2.01
C VAL A 91 6.28 -0.78 -3.47
N TYR A 92 6.74 -1.99 -3.73
CA TYR A 92 7.08 -2.44 -5.08
C TYR A 92 6.87 -3.95 -5.23
N PRO A 93 6.67 -4.47 -6.46
CA PRO A 93 6.66 -5.91 -6.68
C PRO A 93 8.03 -6.50 -6.34
N LEU A 94 8.06 -7.52 -5.48
CA LEU A 94 9.32 -8.08 -4.98
C LEU A 94 10.24 -8.57 -6.11
N ARG A 95 9.65 -9.18 -7.13
CA ARG A 95 10.40 -9.77 -8.27
C ARG A 95 10.61 -8.82 -9.43
N ALA A 96 9.94 -7.66 -9.42
CA ALA A 96 10.05 -6.66 -10.48
C ALA A 96 10.00 -5.24 -9.89
N PRO A 97 11.03 -4.83 -9.12
CA PRO A 97 11.01 -3.53 -8.43
C PRO A 97 10.81 -2.33 -9.37
N ASP A 98 11.31 -2.42 -10.60
CA ASP A 98 11.18 -1.36 -11.60
C ASP A 98 9.73 -1.14 -12.09
N ALA A 99 8.85 -2.12 -11.87
CA ALA A 99 7.44 -2.01 -12.20
C ALA A 99 6.60 -1.38 -11.08
N GLY A 100 7.22 -0.86 -10.04
CA GLY A 100 6.55 -0.35 -8.85
C GLY A 100 5.51 0.74 -9.12
N SER A 101 5.85 1.74 -9.95
CA SER A 101 4.92 2.83 -10.29
C SER A 101 3.69 2.34 -11.04
N VAL A 102 3.89 1.45 -12.00
CA VAL A 102 2.80 0.86 -12.80
C VAL A 102 1.91 -0.02 -11.92
N ALA A 103 2.51 -0.85 -11.09
CA ALA A 103 1.78 -1.71 -10.16
C ALA A 103 0.97 -0.88 -9.15
N MET A 104 1.56 0.16 -8.61
CA MET A 104 0.91 1.09 -7.67
C MET A 104 -0.29 1.77 -8.31
N ARG A 105 -0.13 2.30 -9.53
CA ARG A 105 -1.24 2.93 -10.28
C ARG A 105 -2.39 1.97 -10.47
N SER A 106 -2.09 0.75 -10.92
CA SER A 106 -3.07 -0.30 -11.13
C SER A 106 -3.83 -0.64 -9.84
N ALA A 107 -3.10 -0.81 -8.74
CA ALA A 107 -3.67 -1.13 -7.43
C ALA A 107 -4.59 -0.02 -6.92
N LEU A 108 -4.21 1.24 -7.09
CA LEU A 108 -5.02 2.38 -6.67
C LEU A 108 -6.32 2.48 -7.47
N VAL A 109 -6.25 2.40 -8.79
CA VAL A 109 -7.43 2.51 -9.65
C VAL A 109 -8.37 1.31 -9.45
N LEU A 110 -7.84 0.09 -9.50
CA LEU A 110 -8.65 -1.12 -9.34
C LEU A 110 -9.16 -1.27 -7.90
N GLY A 111 -8.35 -0.93 -6.91
CA GLY A 111 -8.75 -0.99 -5.50
C GLY A 111 -9.91 -0.07 -5.20
N VAL A 112 -9.95 1.11 -5.81
CA VAL A 112 -11.08 2.04 -5.72
C VAL A 112 -12.29 1.51 -6.49
N TYR A 113 -12.07 1.04 -7.71
CA TYR A 113 -13.14 0.52 -8.56
C TYR A 113 -13.84 -0.69 -7.94
N ASP A 114 -13.08 -1.67 -7.48
CA ASP A 114 -13.61 -2.91 -6.91
C ASP A 114 -14.27 -2.70 -5.55
N ASN A 115 -13.97 -1.60 -4.88
CA ASN A 115 -14.49 -1.28 -3.54
C ASN A 115 -15.51 -0.11 -3.57
N GLY A 116 -16.21 0.05 -4.67
CA GLY A 116 -17.33 0.99 -4.77
C GLY A 116 -16.98 2.47 -4.65
N GLY A 117 -15.80 2.88 -5.13
CA GLY A 117 -15.37 4.27 -5.07
C GLY A 117 -14.65 4.65 -3.76
N LYS A 118 -14.23 3.67 -3.00
CA LYS A 118 -13.49 3.86 -1.75
C LYS A 118 -12.22 3.03 -1.75
N LEU A 119 -11.14 3.57 -1.24
CA LEU A 119 -9.89 2.84 -1.07
C LEU A 119 -9.69 2.47 0.39
N THR A 120 -9.40 1.19 0.64
CA THR A 120 -8.91 0.71 1.94
C THR A 120 -7.54 0.07 1.75
N PRO A 121 -6.71 -0.08 2.79
CA PRO A 121 -5.47 -0.84 2.68
C PRO A 121 -5.69 -2.26 2.13
N ILE A 122 -6.76 -2.93 2.56
CA ILE A 122 -7.08 -4.27 2.08
C ILE A 122 -7.50 -4.27 0.60
N SER A 123 -8.34 -3.33 0.16
CA SER A 123 -8.73 -3.25 -1.25
C SER A 123 -7.54 -2.92 -2.16
N PHE A 124 -6.61 -2.12 -1.67
CA PHE A 124 -5.34 -1.85 -2.34
C PHE A 124 -4.50 -3.13 -2.51
N LEU A 125 -4.31 -3.90 -1.42
CA LEU A 125 -3.56 -5.15 -1.44
C LEU A 125 -4.18 -6.17 -2.41
N LYS A 126 -5.50 -6.31 -2.37
CA LYS A 126 -6.23 -7.23 -3.27
C LYS A 126 -6.14 -6.84 -4.74
N ALA A 127 -5.99 -5.56 -5.02
CA ALA A 127 -5.88 -5.05 -6.39
C ALA A 127 -4.43 -4.92 -6.87
N TYR A 128 -3.45 -5.10 -5.99
CA TYR A 128 -2.04 -4.97 -6.35
C TYR A 128 -1.60 -6.14 -7.23
N PRO A 129 -1.07 -5.87 -8.45
CA PRO A 129 -0.86 -6.90 -9.46
C PRO A 129 0.48 -7.63 -9.31
N ALA A 130 0.76 -8.16 -8.14
CA ALA A 130 1.95 -8.97 -7.85
C ALA A 130 1.63 -9.94 -6.72
N GLU A 131 2.05 -11.18 -6.86
CA GLU A 131 1.88 -12.18 -5.81
C GLU A 131 2.56 -11.77 -4.50
N GLU A 132 3.77 -11.25 -4.62
CA GLU A 132 4.56 -10.75 -3.49
C GLU A 132 4.80 -9.25 -3.62
N MET A 133 4.24 -8.49 -2.69
CA MET A 133 4.45 -7.04 -2.60
C MET A 133 5.49 -6.76 -1.52
N ALA A 134 6.59 -6.13 -1.89
CA ALA A 134 7.63 -5.73 -0.95
C ALA A 134 7.28 -4.38 -0.31
N VAL A 135 7.55 -4.27 0.98
CA VAL A 135 7.48 -3.00 1.73
C VAL A 135 8.85 -2.72 2.34
N ASN A 136 9.47 -1.64 1.90
CA ASN A 136 10.75 -1.19 2.42
C ASN A 136 10.52 -0.49 3.77
N ILE A 137 10.86 -1.18 4.86
CA ILE A 137 10.61 -0.69 6.22
C ILE A 137 11.38 0.59 6.54
N PRO A 138 12.69 0.72 6.25
CA PRO A 138 13.40 1.97 6.51
C PRO A 138 12.76 3.18 5.81
N GLN A 139 12.33 3.04 4.57
CA GLN A 139 11.67 4.10 3.82
C GLN A 139 10.28 4.44 4.41
N LEU A 140 9.53 3.42 4.78
CA LEU A 140 8.21 3.60 5.42
C LEU A 140 8.34 4.34 6.75
N LEU A 141 9.28 3.93 7.62
CA LEU A 141 9.52 4.57 8.91
C LEU A 141 9.99 6.02 8.76
N ALA A 142 10.83 6.30 7.77
CA ALA A 142 11.28 7.66 7.48
C ALA A 142 10.11 8.61 7.16
N ILE A 143 9.11 8.12 6.45
CA ILE A 143 7.90 8.89 6.15
C ILE A 143 7.00 9.04 7.36
N ILE A 144 6.77 7.96 8.10
CA ILE A 144 5.92 7.98 9.31
C ILE A 144 6.50 8.94 10.36
N GLN A 145 7.81 8.99 10.52
CA GLN A 145 8.47 9.89 11.45
C GLN A 145 8.35 11.38 11.06
N LYS A 146 8.24 11.66 9.76
CA LYS A 146 8.06 13.03 9.25
C LYS A 146 6.61 13.48 9.22
N ALA A 147 5.67 12.55 9.21
CA ALA A 147 4.24 12.82 9.09
C ALA A 147 3.52 12.48 10.39
N ALA A 148 2.97 13.49 11.06
CA ALA A 148 2.18 13.31 12.28
C ALA A 148 0.73 12.91 11.97
N SER A 149 0.27 13.04 10.72
CA SER A 149 -1.11 12.79 10.30
C SER A 149 -1.19 12.39 8.83
N ILE A 150 -2.35 11.89 8.41
CA ILE A 150 -2.64 11.62 6.99
C ILE A 150 -2.49 12.89 6.14
N SER A 151 -2.89 14.04 6.67
CA SER A 151 -2.72 15.33 6.00
C SER A 151 -1.25 15.65 5.72
N ASP A 152 -0.37 15.34 6.66
CA ASP A 152 1.08 15.51 6.47
C ASP A 152 1.64 14.54 5.42
N LEU A 153 1.13 13.30 5.36
CA LEU A 153 1.50 12.36 4.30
C LEU A 153 1.10 12.89 2.92
N VAL A 154 -0.13 13.37 2.78
CA VAL A 154 -0.61 13.96 1.52
C VAL A 154 0.26 15.15 1.14
N ARG A 155 0.59 16.03 2.09
CA ARG A 155 1.45 17.17 1.86
C ARG A 155 2.87 16.76 1.45
N PHE A 156 3.45 15.75 2.13
CA PHE A 156 4.77 15.23 1.79
C PHE A 156 4.86 14.75 0.34
N PHE A 157 3.85 13.99 -0.13
CA PHE A 157 3.81 13.49 -1.50
C PHE A 157 3.44 14.57 -2.52
N SER A 158 2.69 15.60 -2.11
CA SER A 158 2.23 16.67 -3.00
C SER A 158 3.26 17.79 -3.19
N ASP A 159 3.94 18.23 -2.12
CA ASP A 159 4.81 19.40 -2.15
C ASP A 159 6.10 19.18 -2.95
N ALA A 160 6.70 17.99 -2.88
CA ALA A 160 7.96 17.71 -3.55
C ALA A 160 7.89 17.76 -5.08
N PRO A 161 6.83 17.25 -5.76
CA PRO A 161 6.67 17.42 -7.20
C PRO A 161 6.35 18.84 -7.64
N LEU A 162 5.70 19.64 -6.79
CA LEU A 162 5.31 21.01 -7.11
C LEU A 162 6.50 21.96 -7.21
N ASP A 163 7.54 21.75 -6.44
CA ASP A 163 8.76 22.56 -6.47
C ASP A 163 9.53 22.38 -7.78
N GLY A 164 9.41 21.24 -8.46
CA GLY A 164 10.01 20.97 -9.76
C GLY A 164 9.22 21.50 -10.94
N LEU A 165 8.01 22.03 -10.71
CA LEU A 165 7.10 22.50 -11.76
C LEU A 165 6.96 24.04 -11.83
N ARG A 166 7.66 24.73 -10.96
CA ARG A 166 7.70 26.20 -10.95
C ARG A 166 8.72 26.73 -11.95
#